data_8adc576ab4bff584b089416077a363da
#
_entry.id   8adc576ab4bff584b089416077a363da
#
_cell.length_a   1.000
_cell.length_b   1.000
_cell.length_c   1.000
_cell.angle_alpha   90.00
_cell.angle_beta   90.00
_cell.angle_gamma   90.00
#
_symmetry.space_group_name_H-M   'P 1'
#
loop_
_entity.id
_entity.type
_entity.pdbx_description
1 polymer ?
#
loop_
_entity_poly.entity_id
_entity_poly.type
_entity_poly.pdbx_seq_one_letter_code
_entity_poly.pdbx_strand_id
1 'polypeptide(L)'
;ALRDDVPRKTNLGGDKVKDPKITGLFDMCAQAFGIHGIKGFLGHDTSPIPTVLDDPPAYWIYADTWATLPQELQRHWAGYACGMLWTGISRLLYSDPQKIWRCLDGIYYLATGNGIVVRDAYTKEAAERIDTIFERGTRKAVATMIDEIGTENIPITAAPLWLDGIWATADRAGLLFSGSLGASLPAILLAEGWNPENTDQD
;
A
#
# COMPACT_ATOMS: atom_id res chain seq x y z
N ALA A 1 5.31 0.99 -17.04
CA ALA A 1 6.45 1.29 -16.16
C ALA A 1 6.20 0.83 -14.72
N LEU A 2 5.04 1.15 -14.10
CA LEU A 2 4.70 0.71 -12.74
C LEU A 2 4.47 -0.81 -12.62
N ARG A 3 4.09 -1.49 -13.72
CA ARG A 3 3.83 -2.94 -13.70
C ARG A 3 5.08 -3.81 -13.58
N ASP A 4 6.24 -3.32 -13.95
CA ASP A 4 7.46 -4.13 -13.99
C ASP A 4 8.18 -4.20 -12.65
N ASP A 5 7.96 -3.22 -11.76
CA ASP A 5 8.57 -3.16 -10.43
C ASP A 5 7.68 -3.72 -9.31
N VAL A 6 6.40 -4.00 -9.60
CA VAL A 6 5.49 -4.63 -8.65
C VAL A 6 5.79 -6.12 -8.63
N PRO A 7 5.95 -6.75 -7.46
CA PRO A 7 6.04 -8.20 -7.38
C PRO A 7 4.86 -8.80 -8.13
N ARG A 8 5.13 -9.45 -9.27
CA ARG A 8 4.07 -10.17 -9.98
C ARG A 8 3.59 -11.26 -9.04
N LYS A 9 2.29 -11.55 -9.08
CA LYS A 9 1.68 -12.65 -8.33
C LYS A 9 2.46 -13.98 -8.47
N THR A 10 3.09 -14.16 -9.63
CA THR A 10 3.99 -15.26 -9.97
C THR A 10 5.31 -15.23 -9.20
N ASN A 11 5.78 -14.07 -8.74
CA ASN A 11 7.05 -13.91 -8.04
C ASN A 11 6.88 -14.00 -6.52
N LEU A 12 5.69 -13.70 -5.99
CA LEU A 12 5.42 -13.86 -4.56
C LEU A 12 5.17 -15.31 -4.18
N GLY A 13 4.75 -16.16 -5.13
CA GLY A 13 4.56 -17.60 -4.92
C GLY A 13 3.64 -17.92 -3.74
N GLY A 14 3.60 -19.16 -3.37
CA GLY A 14 3.03 -19.61 -2.11
C GLY A 14 1.77 -20.44 -2.22
N ASP A 15 1.62 -21.37 -1.28
CA ASP A 15 0.40 -22.13 -1.08
C ASP A 15 -0.70 -21.24 -0.48
N LYS A 16 -1.95 -21.58 -0.75
CA LYS A 16 -3.07 -20.87 -0.12
C LYS A 16 -3.07 -21.13 1.38
N VAL A 17 -3.35 -20.07 2.15
CA VAL A 17 -3.66 -20.20 3.57
C VAL A 17 -4.93 -21.05 3.73
N LYS A 18 -4.82 -22.17 4.44
CA LYS A 18 -5.93 -23.12 4.69
C LYS A 18 -6.45 -23.07 6.12
N ASP A 19 -5.70 -22.45 7.04
CA ASP A 19 -6.11 -22.32 8.44
C ASP A 19 -7.32 -21.38 8.55
N PRO A 20 -8.49 -21.89 9.03
CA PRO A 20 -9.71 -21.09 9.14
C PRO A 20 -9.60 -19.97 10.20
N LYS A 21 -8.69 -20.08 11.16
CA LYS A 21 -8.45 -19.02 12.15
C LYS A 21 -7.79 -17.82 11.48
N ILE A 22 -6.80 -18.09 10.62
CA ILE A 22 -6.08 -17.03 9.89
C ILE A 22 -7.00 -16.40 8.85
N THR A 23 -7.63 -17.22 7.99
CA THR A 23 -8.54 -16.70 6.95
C THR A 23 -9.71 -15.94 7.57
N GLY A 24 -10.33 -16.47 8.64
CA GLY A 24 -11.43 -15.79 9.35
C GLY A 24 -11.02 -14.46 9.98
N LEU A 25 -9.78 -14.33 10.47
CA LEU A 25 -9.26 -13.07 10.98
C LEU A 25 -9.14 -12.02 9.88
N PHE A 26 -8.53 -12.37 8.74
CA PHE A 26 -8.40 -11.47 7.60
C PHE A 26 -9.76 -11.14 6.96
N ASP A 27 -10.67 -12.11 6.87
CA ASP A 27 -12.02 -11.89 6.36
C ASP A 27 -12.80 -10.90 7.22
N MET A 28 -12.69 -11.02 8.55
CA MET A 28 -13.29 -10.07 9.49
C MET A 28 -12.76 -8.65 9.30
N CYS A 29 -11.44 -8.50 9.21
CA CYS A 29 -10.83 -7.19 8.98
C CYS A 29 -11.22 -6.64 7.58
N ALA A 30 -11.15 -7.46 6.55
CA ALA A 30 -11.50 -7.08 5.17
C ALA A 30 -12.96 -6.63 5.06
N GLN A 31 -13.88 -7.33 5.72
CA GLN A 31 -15.30 -6.97 5.74
C GLN A 31 -15.53 -5.59 6.36
N ALA A 32 -14.82 -5.24 7.43
CA ALA A 32 -14.92 -3.93 8.07
C ALA A 32 -14.48 -2.78 7.16
N PHE A 33 -13.59 -3.05 6.20
CA PHE A 33 -13.14 -2.10 5.18
C PHE A 33 -13.91 -2.20 3.85
N GLY A 34 -14.92 -3.08 3.75
CA GLY A 34 -15.65 -3.30 2.50
C GLY A 34 -14.84 -4.02 1.41
N ILE A 35 -13.76 -4.70 1.78
CA ILE A 35 -12.91 -5.47 0.87
C ILE A 35 -13.51 -6.86 0.70
N HIS A 36 -13.78 -7.25 -0.55
CA HIS A 36 -14.40 -8.53 -0.87
C HIS A 36 -13.43 -9.46 -1.59
N GLY A 37 -13.54 -10.77 -1.30
CA GLY A 37 -12.83 -11.82 -2.04
C GLY A 37 -11.31 -11.80 -1.81
N ILE A 38 -10.86 -11.35 -0.65
CA ILE A 38 -9.44 -11.36 -0.26
C ILE A 38 -8.89 -12.80 -0.27
N LYS A 39 -7.67 -12.96 -0.76
CA LYS A 39 -7.00 -14.26 -0.86
C LYS A 39 -5.73 -14.29 -0.03
N GLY A 40 -5.58 -15.31 0.81
CA GLY A 40 -4.39 -15.52 1.63
C GLY A 40 -3.43 -16.52 1.01
N PHE A 41 -2.14 -16.23 1.11
CA PHE A 41 -1.06 -17.08 0.65
C PHE A 41 0.04 -17.19 1.73
N LEU A 42 0.76 -18.31 1.73
CA LEU A 42 1.95 -18.49 2.54
C LEU A 42 3.18 -18.04 1.75
N GLY A 43 3.91 -17.10 2.30
CA GLY A 43 5.18 -16.63 1.74
C GLY A 43 6.38 -17.43 2.26
N HIS A 44 7.57 -17.11 1.76
CA HIS A 44 8.83 -17.78 2.09
C HIS A 44 9.82 -16.91 2.86
N ASP A 45 9.41 -15.73 3.28
CA ASP A 45 10.22 -14.80 4.07
C ASP A 45 10.02 -15.04 5.57
N THR A 46 10.80 -14.37 6.40
CA THR A 46 10.72 -14.40 7.87
C THR A 46 10.10 -13.14 8.48
N SER A 47 9.67 -12.20 7.66
CA SER A 47 9.05 -10.95 8.12
C SER A 47 7.74 -11.22 8.88
N PRO A 48 7.48 -10.59 10.02
CA PRO A 48 6.18 -10.63 10.66
C PRO A 48 5.14 -9.77 9.93
N ILE A 49 5.57 -8.85 9.06
CA ILE A 49 4.71 -7.90 8.35
C ILE A 49 4.12 -8.58 7.12
N PRO A 50 2.79 -8.64 6.98
CA PRO A 50 2.17 -9.19 5.78
C PRO A 50 2.48 -8.35 4.54
N THR A 51 2.76 -9.01 3.43
CA THR A 51 2.78 -8.36 2.12
C THR A 51 1.38 -8.35 1.54
N VAL A 52 0.98 -7.27 0.87
CA VAL A 52 -0.36 -7.12 0.31
C VAL A 52 -0.34 -6.73 -1.16
N LEU A 53 -1.41 -7.09 -1.86
CA LEU A 53 -1.68 -6.70 -3.25
C LEU A 53 -3.17 -6.40 -3.41
N ASP A 54 -3.51 -5.25 -3.99
CA ASP A 54 -4.88 -4.73 -4.06
C ASP A 54 -5.72 -5.23 -5.26
N ASP A 55 -5.09 -5.78 -6.31
CA ASP A 55 -5.81 -6.24 -7.51
C ASP A 55 -5.27 -7.57 -8.05
N PRO A 56 -5.97 -8.66 -7.86
CA PRO A 56 -7.08 -8.85 -6.92
C PRO A 56 -6.58 -8.81 -5.48
N PRO A 57 -7.43 -8.41 -4.50
CA PRO A 57 -6.99 -8.24 -3.12
C PRO A 57 -6.44 -9.55 -2.55
N ALA A 58 -5.21 -9.48 -2.05
CA ALA A 58 -4.49 -10.63 -1.53
C ALA A 58 -3.49 -10.22 -0.44
N TYR A 59 -3.21 -11.16 0.46
CA TYR A 59 -2.15 -11.02 1.46
C TYR A 59 -1.24 -12.25 1.47
N TRP A 60 0.00 -12.04 1.86
CA TRP A 60 0.99 -13.09 2.14
C TRP A 60 1.44 -12.97 3.57
N ILE A 61 1.43 -14.10 4.28
CA ILE A 61 2.00 -14.24 5.60
C ILE A 61 3.06 -15.35 5.58
N TYR A 62 3.96 -15.31 6.54
CA TYR A 62 5.02 -16.27 6.67
C TYR A 62 4.67 -17.22 7.82
N ALA A 63 4.34 -18.48 7.49
CA ALA A 63 3.66 -19.41 8.38
C ALA A 63 4.37 -19.60 9.73
N ASP A 64 5.69 -19.80 9.71
CA ASP A 64 6.48 -20.05 10.91
C ASP A 64 6.50 -18.82 11.83
N THR A 65 6.72 -17.64 11.26
CA THR A 65 6.70 -16.38 12.00
C THR A 65 5.30 -16.08 12.52
N TRP A 66 4.27 -16.23 11.67
CA TRP A 66 2.90 -15.97 12.05
C TRP A 66 2.43 -16.83 13.23
N ALA A 67 2.81 -18.13 13.23
CA ALA A 67 2.41 -19.05 14.28
C ALA A 67 3.02 -18.70 15.66
N THR A 68 4.13 -17.97 15.70
CA THR A 68 4.80 -17.55 16.95
C THR A 68 4.26 -16.23 17.51
N LEU A 69 3.49 -15.47 16.71
CA LEU A 69 2.97 -14.17 17.13
C LEU A 69 1.87 -14.30 18.18
N PRO A 70 1.85 -13.47 19.23
CA PRO A 70 0.70 -13.30 20.11
C PRO A 70 -0.57 -12.94 19.32
N GLN A 71 -1.73 -13.33 19.82
CA GLN A 71 -3.00 -13.12 19.13
C GLN A 71 -3.30 -11.64 18.84
N GLU A 72 -2.97 -10.76 19.76
CA GLU A 72 -3.13 -9.30 19.60
C GLU A 72 -2.27 -8.78 18.45
N LEU A 73 -1.06 -9.33 18.30
CA LEU A 73 -0.16 -8.95 17.23
C LEU A 73 -0.61 -9.51 15.87
N GLN A 74 -1.15 -10.73 15.85
CA GLN A 74 -1.81 -11.28 14.65
C GLN A 74 -2.98 -10.39 14.20
N ARG A 75 -3.81 -9.91 15.15
CA ARG A 75 -4.90 -8.98 14.88
C ARG A 75 -4.39 -7.64 14.36
N HIS A 76 -3.31 -7.13 14.95
CA HIS A 76 -2.66 -5.90 14.47
C HIS A 76 -2.26 -6.05 13.00
N TRP A 77 -1.51 -7.08 12.66
CA TRP A 77 -1.02 -7.27 11.30
C TRP A 77 -2.13 -7.57 10.29
N ALA A 78 -3.19 -8.25 10.69
CA ALA A 78 -4.36 -8.43 9.81
C ALA A 78 -5.08 -7.10 9.55
N GLY A 79 -5.29 -6.29 10.59
CA GLY A 79 -5.88 -4.95 10.47
C GLY A 79 -5.00 -4.02 9.61
N TYR A 80 -3.70 -4.00 9.86
CA TYR A 80 -2.71 -3.26 9.10
C TYR A 80 -2.76 -3.61 7.61
N ALA A 81 -2.72 -4.91 7.27
CA ALA A 81 -2.80 -5.39 5.89
C ALA A 81 -4.09 -4.96 5.20
N CYS A 82 -5.23 -5.05 5.89
CA CYS A 82 -6.52 -4.62 5.35
C CYS A 82 -6.60 -3.09 5.24
N GLY A 83 -6.00 -2.33 6.16
CA GLY A 83 -5.85 -0.88 6.04
C GLY A 83 -5.06 -0.48 4.81
N MET A 84 -3.96 -1.18 4.52
CA MET A 84 -3.17 -1.00 3.29
C MET A 84 -4.00 -1.29 2.04
N LEU A 85 -4.70 -2.43 2.02
CA LEU A 85 -5.55 -2.82 0.89
C LEU A 85 -6.70 -1.83 0.65
N TRP A 86 -7.25 -1.28 1.71
CA TRP A 86 -8.35 -0.30 1.63
C TRP A 86 -7.93 0.98 0.90
N THR A 87 -6.67 1.37 0.99
CA THR A 87 -6.16 2.54 0.27
C THR A 87 -6.17 2.36 -1.25
N GLY A 88 -6.24 1.10 -1.74
CA GLY A 88 -6.27 0.76 -3.18
C GLY A 88 -4.97 1.02 -3.92
N ILE A 89 -3.88 1.29 -3.19
CA ILE A 89 -2.61 1.74 -3.75
C ILE A 89 -1.41 0.96 -3.24
N SER A 90 -1.66 -0.24 -2.70
CA SER A 90 -0.59 -1.10 -2.18
C SER A 90 0.56 -1.30 -3.18
N ARG A 91 0.25 -1.27 -4.47
CA ARG A 91 1.26 -1.35 -5.54
C ARG A 91 2.21 -0.17 -5.57
N LEU A 92 1.77 1.00 -5.18
CA LEU A 92 2.61 2.21 -5.20
C LEU A 92 3.62 2.21 -4.06
N LEU A 93 3.34 1.50 -2.97
CA LEU A 93 4.23 1.40 -1.81
C LEU A 93 5.57 0.73 -2.12
N TYR A 94 5.58 -0.14 -3.13
CA TYR A 94 6.80 -0.81 -3.60
C TYR A 94 7.49 -0.04 -4.74
N SER A 95 7.00 1.17 -5.06
CA SER A 95 7.52 1.97 -6.17
C SER A 95 8.41 3.09 -5.65
N ASP A 96 9.44 3.41 -6.41
CA ASP A 96 10.29 4.57 -6.15
C ASP A 96 9.41 5.85 -6.07
N PRO A 97 9.52 6.67 -5.01
CA PRO A 97 8.78 7.92 -4.87
C PRO A 97 8.89 8.84 -6.09
N GLN A 98 10.04 8.86 -6.78
CA GLN A 98 10.20 9.62 -8.02
C GLN A 98 9.32 9.08 -9.15
N LYS A 99 9.14 7.77 -9.24
CA LYS A 99 8.25 7.16 -10.25
C LYS A 99 6.79 7.49 -9.96
N ILE A 100 6.39 7.46 -8.69
CA ILE A 100 5.05 7.87 -8.26
C ILE A 100 4.83 9.32 -8.66
N TRP A 101 5.77 10.19 -8.33
CA TRP A 101 5.68 11.60 -8.66
C TRP A 101 5.54 11.83 -10.16
N ARG A 102 6.35 11.16 -10.99
CA ARG A 102 6.24 11.25 -12.45
C ARG A 102 4.89 10.79 -12.99
N CYS A 103 4.29 9.78 -12.37
CA CYS A 103 2.94 9.35 -12.74
C CYS A 103 1.89 10.40 -12.38
N LEU A 104 1.97 11.00 -11.19
CA LEU A 104 1.07 12.08 -10.79
C LEU A 104 1.21 13.30 -11.68
N ASP A 105 2.45 13.71 -12.00
CA ASP A 105 2.71 14.81 -12.92
C ASP A 105 2.22 14.49 -14.35
N GLY A 106 2.38 13.23 -14.78
CA GLY A 106 1.84 12.74 -16.06
C GLY A 106 0.31 12.81 -16.12
N ILE A 107 -0.38 12.42 -15.03
CA ILE A 107 -1.83 12.52 -14.91
C ILE A 107 -2.26 13.98 -14.96
N TYR A 108 -1.59 14.84 -14.21
CA TYR A 108 -1.85 16.28 -14.21
C TYR A 108 -1.65 16.88 -15.60
N TYR A 109 -0.56 16.55 -16.26
CA TYR A 109 -0.28 17.02 -17.63
C TYR A 109 -1.38 16.62 -18.63
N LEU A 110 -1.84 15.37 -18.56
CA LEU A 110 -2.93 14.88 -19.41
C LEU A 110 -4.25 15.59 -19.17
N ALA A 111 -4.53 15.92 -17.92
CA ALA A 111 -5.78 16.56 -17.53
C ALA A 111 -5.81 18.06 -17.89
N THR A 112 -4.68 18.76 -17.72
CA THR A 112 -4.61 20.23 -17.82
C THR A 112 -3.76 20.73 -18.99
N GLY A 113 -2.96 19.87 -19.63
CA GLY A 113 -1.95 20.26 -20.61
C GLY A 113 -0.68 20.90 -20.02
N ASN A 114 -0.63 21.01 -18.67
CA ASN A 114 0.49 21.61 -17.94
C ASN A 114 1.03 20.66 -16.89
N GLY A 115 2.32 20.37 -16.84
CA GLY A 115 2.95 19.59 -15.78
C GLY A 115 3.11 20.43 -14.50
N ILE A 116 3.12 19.76 -13.34
CA ILE A 116 3.32 20.40 -12.01
C ILE A 116 4.79 20.77 -11.82
N VAL A 117 5.71 19.95 -12.32
CA VAL A 117 7.16 20.11 -12.22
C VAL A 117 7.77 20.19 -13.62
N VAL A 118 9.04 20.59 -13.70
CA VAL A 118 9.78 20.67 -14.95
C VAL A 118 9.53 19.43 -15.80
N ARG A 119 8.96 19.64 -16.96
CA ARG A 119 8.62 18.57 -17.91
C ARG A 119 9.89 17.97 -18.44
N ASP A 120 10.22 16.83 -17.90
CA ASP A 120 11.29 16.00 -18.43
C ASP A 120 10.73 14.96 -19.41
N ALA A 121 11.63 14.25 -20.11
CA ALA A 121 11.25 13.21 -21.05
C ALA A 121 10.47 12.07 -20.36
N TYR A 122 10.71 11.82 -19.09
CA TYR A 122 10.07 10.76 -18.31
C TYR A 122 8.63 11.09 -17.93
N THR A 123 8.35 12.35 -17.60
CA THR A 123 6.96 12.82 -17.35
C THR A 123 6.13 12.68 -18.61
N LYS A 124 6.69 13.04 -19.78
CA LYS A 124 6.01 12.87 -21.07
C LYS A 124 5.74 11.40 -21.37
N GLU A 125 6.73 10.54 -21.19
CA GLU A 125 6.56 9.08 -21.39
C GLU A 125 5.51 8.49 -20.43
N ALA A 126 5.50 8.91 -19.16
CA ALA A 126 4.48 8.51 -18.20
C ALA A 126 3.09 8.96 -18.64
N ALA A 127 2.94 10.21 -19.11
CA ALA A 127 1.69 10.73 -19.63
C ALA A 127 1.21 9.94 -20.85
N GLU A 128 2.07 9.67 -21.83
CA GLU A 128 1.73 8.87 -23.00
C GLU A 128 1.26 7.46 -22.64
N ARG A 129 1.89 6.81 -21.66
CA ARG A 129 1.48 5.49 -21.16
C ARG A 129 0.14 5.54 -20.42
N ILE A 130 -0.08 6.53 -19.58
CA ILE A 130 -1.33 6.74 -18.87
C ILE A 130 -2.46 7.04 -19.87
N ASP A 131 -2.16 7.80 -20.92
CA ASP A 131 -3.11 8.13 -21.98
C ASP A 131 -3.68 6.90 -22.67
N THR A 132 -2.88 5.85 -22.81
CA THR A 132 -3.35 4.57 -23.40
C THR A 132 -4.27 3.78 -22.48
N ILE A 133 -4.26 4.05 -21.19
CA ILE A 133 -5.01 3.33 -20.16
C ILE A 133 -6.29 4.07 -19.79
N PHE A 134 -6.24 5.40 -19.79
CA PHE A 134 -7.37 6.21 -19.35
C PHE A 134 -8.42 6.39 -20.43
N GLU A 135 -9.62 5.91 -20.13
CA GLU A 135 -10.79 6.22 -20.94
C GLU A 135 -11.14 7.72 -20.86
N ARG A 136 -11.82 8.23 -21.88
CA ARG A 136 -12.22 9.66 -21.95
C ARG A 136 -12.99 10.12 -20.73
N GLY A 137 -13.84 9.26 -20.16
CA GLY A 137 -14.61 9.56 -18.94
C GLY A 137 -13.71 9.76 -17.73
N THR A 138 -12.71 8.87 -17.56
CA THR A 138 -11.72 8.93 -16.48
C THR A 138 -10.88 10.20 -16.57
N ARG A 139 -10.43 10.60 -17.76
CA ARG A 139 -9.67 11.85 -17.95
C ARG A 139 -10.48 13.07 -17.51
N LYS A 140 -11.76 13.13 -17.90
CA LYS A 140 -12.63 14.24 -17.51
C LYS A 140 -12.83 14.30 -16.00
N ALA A 141 -13.06 13.15 -15.37
CA ALA A 141 -13.21 13.07 -13.91
C ALA A 141 -11.94 13.55 -13.18
N VAL A 142 -10.77 13.09 -13.63
CA VAL A 142 -9.47 13.50 -13.07
C VAL A 142 -9.25 15.00 -13.26
N ALA A 143 -9.54 15.57 -14.44
CA ALA A 143 -9.42 16.99 -14.69
C ALA A 143 -10.31 17.80 -13.72
N THR A 144 -11.57 17.37 -13.53
CA THR A 144 -12.49 18.02 -12.57
C THR A 144 -11.94 17.97 -11.15
N MET A 145 -11.42 16.81 -10.70
CA MET A 145 -10.80 16.67 -9.37
C MET A 145 -9.58 17.58 -9.19
N ILE A 146 -8.74 17.71 -10.23
CA ILE A 146 -7.57 18.59 -10.19
C ILE A 146 -8.01 20.07 -10.11
N ASP A 147 -9.02 20.46 -10.86
CA ASP A 147 -9.56 21.82 -10.80
C ASP A 147 -10.16 22.14 -9.41
N GLU A 148 -10.82 21.18 -8.77
CA GLU A 148 -11.38 21.32 -7.43
C GLU A 148 -10.29 21.43 -6.35
N ILE A 149 -9.19 20.68 -6.47
CA ILE A 149 -8.07 20.70 -5.50
C ILE A 149 -7.26 22.00 -5.65
N GLY A 150 -7.17 22.55 -6.86
CA GLY A 150 -6.28 23.65 -7.20
C GLY A 150 -4.83 23.20 -7.38
N THR A 151 -4.20 23.63 -8.43
CA THR A 151 -2.87 23.16 -8.84
C THR A 151 -1.74 23.66 -7.95
N GLU A 152 -1.91 24.82 -7.35
CA GLU A 152 -0.98 25.43 -6.40
C GLU A 152 -0.92 24.67 -5.06
N ASN A 153 -1.88 23.79 -4.82
CA ASN A 153 -1.99 23.03 -3.58
C ASN A 153 -1.36 21.64 -3.62
N ILE A 154 -0.75 21.25 -4.76
CA ILE A 154 -0.05 19.96 -4.88
C ILE A 154 1.46 20.20 -4.87
N PRO A 155 2.11 20.27 -3.70
CA PRO A 155 3.55 20.48 -3.63
C PRO A 155 4.32 19.23 -4.11
N ILE A 156 5.55 19.43 -4.59
CA ILE A 156 6.49 18.34 -4.98
C ILE A 156 6.66 17.31 -3.84
N THR A 157 6.56 17.76 -2.60
CA THR A 157 6.65 16.93 -1.39
C THR A 157 5.36 16.14 -1.10
N ALA A 158 4.31 16.30 -1.90
CA ALA A 158 3.02 15.65 -1.63
C ALA A 158 3.10 14.12 -1.73
N ALA A 159 3.89 13.56 -2.65
CA ALA A 159 3.98 12.12 -2.80
C ALA A 159 4.57 11.41 -1.57
N PRO A 160 5.69 11.85 -0.97
CA PRO A 160 6.15 11.31 0.31
C PRO A 160 5.13 11.43 1.43
N LEU A 161 4.54 12.63 1.63
CA LEU A 161 3.54 12.86 2.67
C LEU A 161 2.29 11.98 2.48
N TRP A 162 1.91 11.73 1.25
CA TRP A 162 0.80 10.86 0.93
C TRP A 162 1.12 9.39 1.25
N LEU A 163 2.33 8.92 0.94
CA LEU A 163 2.81 7.59 1.34
C LEU A 163 2.83 7.44 2.86
N ASP A 164 3.35 8.43 3.59
CA ASP A 164 3.34 8.45 5.05
C ASP A 164 1.90 8.37 5.59
N GLY A 165 0.95 9.05 4.95
CA GLY A 165 -0.47 8.97 5.27
C GLY A 165 -1.07 7.56 5.11
N ILE A 166 -0.59 6.80 4.11
CA ILE A 166 -1.01 5.41 3.89
C ILE A 166 -0.50 4.52 5.01
N TRP A 167 0.81 4.61 5.33
CA TRP A 167 1.42 3.86 6.41
C TRP A 167 0.71 4.16 7.73
N ALA A 168 0.51 5.44 8.06
CA ALA A 168 -0.22 5.84 9.24
C ALA A 168 -1.68 5.34 9.27
N THR A 169 -2.32 5.18 8.12
CA THR A 169 -3.68 4.61 8.02
C THR A 169 -3.66 3.11 8.32
N ALA A 170 -2.67 2.40 7.79
CA ALA A 170 -2.47 0.98 8.08
C ALA A 170 -2.18 0.72 9.56
N ASP A 171 -1.32 1.54 10.18
CA ASP A 171 -1.01 1.45 11.60
C ASP A 171 -2.23 1.68 12.49
N ARG A 172 -3.05 2.69 12.16
CA ARG A 172 -4.32 2.95 12.88
C ARG A 172 -5.29 1.79 12.74
N ALA A 173 -5.37 1.18 11.55
CA ALA A 173 -6.18 -0.01 11.34
C ALA A 173 -5.66 -1.18 12.19
N GLY A 174 -4.36 -1.42 12.19
CA GLY A 174 -3.71 -2.42 13.05
C GLY A 174 -4.03 -2.20 14.53
N LEU A 175 -3.89 -0.98 15.03
CA LEU A 175 -4.21 -0.62 16.41
C LEU A 175 -5.68 -0.90 16.75
N LEU A 176 -6.61 -0.52 15.89
CA LEU A 176 -8.05 -0.74 16.09
C LEU A 176 -8.38 -2.21 16.23
N PHE A 177 -7.84 -3.07 15.36
CA PHE A 177 -8.13 -4.50 15.38
C PHE A 177 -7.39 -5.25 16.48
N SER A 178 -6.21 -4.82 16.88
CA SER A 178 -5.50 -5.42 18.02
C SER A 178 -6.22 -5.15 19.34
N GLY A 179 -6.84 -3.98 19.47
CA GLY A 179 -7.41 -3.49 20.73
C GLY A 179 -6.38 -3.29 21.85
N SER A 180 -5.07 -3.31 21.52
CA SER A 180 -3.97 -3.26 22.47
C SER A 180 -2.86 -2.33 22.00
N LEU A 181 -2.67 -1.22 22.70
CA LEU A 181 -1.55 -0.31 22.42
C LEU A 181 -0.21 -1.00 22.69
N GLY A 182 -0.14 -1.82 23.75
CA GLY A 182 1.07 -2.55 24.12
C GLY A 182 1.54 -3.54 23.06
N ALA A 183 0.62 -4.15 22.31
CA ALA A 183 0.95 -5.03 21.19
C ALA A 183 1.22 -4.25 19.91
N SER A 184 0.51 -3.14 19.68
CA SER A 184 0.60 -2.38 18.43
C SER A 184 1.84 -1.49 18.38
N LEU A 185 2.26 -0.90 19.48
CA LEU A 185 3.42 0.01 19.48
C LEU A 185 4.71 -0.66 19.00
N PRO A 186 5.10 -1.85 19.48
CA PRO A 186 6.26 -2.56 18.94
C PRO A 186 6.09 -2.93 17.45
N ALA A 187 4.86 -3.24 17.01
CA ALA A 187 4.60 -3.55 15.61
C ALA A 187 4.80 -2.32 14.70
N ILE A 188 4.29 -1.16 15.11
CA ILE A 188 4.46 0.10 14.41
C ILE A 188 5.95 0.47 14.32
N LEU A 189 6.66 0.40 15.44
CA LEU A 189 8.09 0.67 15.47
C LEU A 189 8.88 -0.27 14.55
N LEU A 190 8.50 -1.55 14.50
CA LEU A 190 9.11 -2.52 13.59
C LEU A 190 8.83 -2.17 12.12
N ALA A 191 7.61 -1.75 11.80
CA ALA A 191 7.25 -1.30 10.45
C ALA A 191 8.05 -0.07 10.00
N GLU A 192 8.35 0.84 10.94
CA GLU A 192 9.20 2.01 10.74
C GLU A 192 10.72 1.67 10.71
N GLY A 193 11.07 0.38 10.78
CA GLY A 193 12.45 -0.09 10.72
C GLY A 193 13.21 -0.01 12.03
N TRP A 194 12.53 0.29 13.15
CA TRP A 194 13.17 0.25 14.45
C TRP A 194 13.41 -1.20 14.89
N ASN A 195 14.64 -1.51 15.28
CA ASN A 195 15.01 -2.82 15.83
C ASN A 195 15.52 -2.64 17.26
N PRO A 196 14.85 -3.19 18.28
CA PRO A 196 15.27 -3.09 19.67
C PRO A 196 16.67 -3.67 19.94
N GLU A 197 17.13 -4.59 19.09
CA GLU A 197 18.47 -5.18 19.21
C GLU A 197 19.59 -4.23 18.79
N ASN A 198 19.29 -3.12 18.12
CA ASN A 198 20.25 -2.14 17.64
C ASN A 198 20.42 -0.93 18.59
N THR A 199 19.75 -0.89 19.74
CA THR A 199 19.79 0.25 20.68
C THR A 199 21.02 0.29 21.58
N ASP A 200 21.92 -0.68 21.50
CA ASP A 200 23.14 -0.72 22.32
C ASP A 200 24.40 -0.15 21.62
N GLN A 201 24.26 0.65 20.57
CA GLN A 201 25.40 1.17 19.79
C GLN A 201 25.52 2.71 19.77
N ASP A 202 24.90 3.45 20.73
CA ASP A 202 25.15 4.89 20.91
C ASP A 202 25.63 5.21 22.33
#